data_12aa9f4095fca9c7dc62e35053987850
#
_entry.id   12aa9f4095fca9c7dc62e35053987850
#
_cell.length_a   1.000
_cell.length_b   1.000
_cell.length_c   1.000
_cell.angle_alpha   90.00
_cell.angle_beta   90.00
_cell.angle_gamma   90.00
#
_symmetry.space_group_name_H-M   'P 1'
#
loop_
_entity.id
_entity.type
_entity.pdbx_description
1 polymer ?
#
loop_
_entity_poly.entity_id
_entity_poly.type
_entity_poly.pdbx_seq_one_letter_code
_entity_poly.pdbx_strand_id
1 'polypeptide(L)'
;MNKKMKKRMSENGNSTRKSNSKKEIQDFEVPLSFKKQFLGFILIIFALLVTASIFSYSSRDNNLLNTHNIANILAGKTGKIDNWLGGAGVLLSNLLVVKLFGYFSVIIPLLIILTGIFLIAKKSLTKVILISSYSILMMIILSSSA
;
A
#
# COMPACT_ATOMS: atom_id res chain seq x y z
N MET A 1 -54.09 -34.60 -16.92
CA MET A 1 -53.14 -33.48 -16.91
C MET A 1 -52.10 -33.72 -17.99
N ASN A 2 -52.01 -32.84 -19.00
CA ASN A 2 -51.38 -33.09 -20.29
C ASN A 2 -49.87 -33.01 -20.20
N LYS A 3 -49.14 -33.99 -20.70
CA LYS A 3 -47.65 -34.13 -20.66
C LYS A 3 -46.90 -32.88 -21.16
N LYS A 4 -47.55 -32.12 -22.06
CA LYS A 4 -47.06 -30.86 -22.62
C LYS A 4 -47.07 -29.69 -21.61
N MET A 5 -48.02 -29.70 -20.65
CA MET A 5 -48.13 -28.69 -19.59
C MET A 5 -47.05 -28.88 -18.50
N LYS A 6 -46.74 -30.13 -18.17
CA LYS A 6 -45.73 -30.49 -17.18
C LYS A 6 -44.29 -30.09 -17.66
N LYS A 7 -44.04 -30.20 -18.99
CA LYS A 7 -42.75 -29.80 -19.58
C LYS A 7 -42.55 -28.28 -19.57
N ARG A 8 -43.63 -27.50 -19.85
CA ARG A 8 -43.55 -26.03 -19.81
C ARG A 8 -43.35 -25.47 -18.40
N MET A 9 -43.92 -26.09 -17.38
CA MET A 9 -43.68 -25.71 -15.97
C MET A 9 -42.28 -26.02 -15.51
N SER A 10 -41.69 -27.15 -15.96
CA SER A 10 -40.32 -27.50 -15.64
C SER A 10 -39.28 -26.58 -16.30
N GLU A 11 -39.51 -26.19 -17.56
CA GLU A 11 -38.62 -25.27 -18.29
C GLU A 11 -38.69 -23.84 -17.74
N ASN A 12 -39.87 -23.37 -17.33
CA ASN A 12 -40.06 -22.03 -16.76
C ASN A 12 -39.43 -21.90 -15.36
N GLY A 13 -39.53 -22.97 -14.53
CA GLY A 13 -38.89 -23.00 -13.21
C GLY A 13 -37.34 -23.02 -13.27
N ASN A 14 -36.79 -23.64 -14.30
CA ASN A 14 -35.34 -23.74 -14.46
C ASN A 14 -34.71 -22.46 -15.06
N SER A 15 -35.50 -21.76 -15.90
CA SER A 15 -35.10 -20.46 -16.49
C SER A 15 -35.05 -19.34 -15.45
N THR A 16 -36.06 -19.27 -14.57
CA THR A 16 -36.10 -18.29 -13.46
C THR A 16 -35.04 -18.53 -12.42
N ARG A 17 -34.72 -19.79 -12.12
CA ARG A 17 -33.66 -20.15 -11.16
C ARG A 17 -32.24 -19.81 -11.66
N LYS A 18 -32.00 -20.01 -12.97
CA LYS A 18 -30.71 -19.59 -13.61
C LYS A 18 -30.58 -18.07 -13.72
N SER A 19 -31.65 -17.35 -13.96
CA SER A 19 -31.67 -15.89 -14.03
C SER A 19 -31.40 -15.25 -12.67
N ASN A 20 -31.99 -15.77 -11.59
CA ASN A 20 -31.73 -15.27 -10.24
C ASN A 20 -30.30 -15.59 -9.77
N SER A 21 -29.77 -16.79 -10.05
CA SER A 21 -28.41 -17.15 -9.72
C SER A 21 -27.37 -16.27 -10.44
N LYS A 22 -27.64 -15.87 -11.70
CA LYS A 22 -26.77 -14.95 -12.44
C LYS A 22 -26.84 -13.51 -11.92
N LYS A 23 -28.00 -13.06 -11.42
CA LYS A 23 -28.14 -11.75 -10.77
C LYS A 23 -27.44 -11.69 -9.43
N GLU A 24 -27.51 -12.74 -8.60
CA GLU A 24 -26.83 -12.80 -7.31
C GLU A 24 -25.29 -12.75 -7.44
N ILE A 25 -24.72 -13.30 -8.51
CA ILE A 25 -23.26 -13.27 -8.74
C ILE A 25 -22.80 -11.90 -9.29
N GLN A 26 -23.71 -11.13 -9.94
CA GLN A 26 -23.37 -9.81 -10.47
C GLN A 26 -23.43 -8.66 -9.45
N ASP A 27 -24.14 -8.85 -8.32
CA ASP A 27 -24.31 -7.80 -7.31
C ASP A 27 -23.19 -7.74 -6.25
N PHE A 28 -22.14 -8.56 -6.36
CA PHE A 28 -20.97 -8.49 -5.47
C PHE A 28 -19.85 -7.63 -6.04
N GLU A 29 -20.19 -6.57 -6.77
CA GLU A 29 -19.21 -5.54 -7.10
C GLU A 29 -18.99 -4.62 -5.88
N VAL A 30 -17.85 -4.80 -5.24
CA VAL A 30 -17.41 -3.91 -4.15
C VAL A 30 -17.41 -2.47 -4.67
N PRO A 31 -18.20 -1.55 -4.10
CA PRO A 31 -18.31 -0.20 -4.60
C PRO A 31 -16.95 0.50 -4.65
N LEU A 32 -16.71 1.26 -5.71
CA LEU A 32 -15.43 1.96 -5.95
C LEU A 32 -15.00 2.82 -4.75
N SER A 33 -15.96 3.34 -4.00
CA SER A 33 -15.68 4.12 -2.78
C SER A 33 -15.07 3.27 -1.69
N PHE A 34 -15.48 2.01 -1.55
CA PHE A 34 -14.93 1.07 -0.57
C PHE A 34 -13.51 0.66 -0.95
N LYS A 35 -13.25 0.39 -2.25
CA LYS A 35 -11.90 0.10 -2.75
C LYS A 35 -10.92 1.23 -2.44
N LYS A 36 -11.33 2.48 -2.62
CA LYS A 36 -10.51 3.67 -2.30
C LYS A 36 -10.24 3.82 -0.81
N GLN A 37 -11.24 3.60 0.04
CA GLN A 37 -11.05 3.65 1.49
C GLN A 37 -10.14 2.55 2.00
N PHE A 38 -10.30 1.32 1.48
CA PHE A 38 -9.44 0.20 1.81
C PHE A 38 -7.98 0.46 1.38
N LEU A 39 -7.78 1.01 0.18
CA LEU A 39 -6.45 1.44 -0.27
C LEU A 39 -5.86 2.52 0.65
N GLY A 40 -6.66 3.50 1.07
CA GLY A 40 -6.22 4.53 2.03
C GLY A 40 -5.75 3.94 3.35
N PHE A 41 -6.44 2.94 3.86
CA PHE A 41 -6.06 2.23 5.09
C PHE A 41 -4.73 1.48 4.93
N ILE A 42 -4.55 0.76 3.82
CA ILE A 42 -3.29 0.08 3.49
C ILE A 42 -2.14 1.08 3.39
N LEU A 43 -2.35 2.23 2.75
CA LEU A 43 -1.33 3.28 2.64
C LEU A 43 -0.89 3.82 4.00
N ILE A 44 -1.82 4.01 4.94
CA ILE A 44 -1.48 4.45 6.29
C ILE A 44 -0.62 3.41 7.02
N ILE A 45 -1.01 2.13 6.97
CA ILE A 45 -0.20 1.06 7.57
C ILE A 45 1.19 1.02 6.94
N PHE A 46 1.28 1.09 5.62
CA PHE A 46 2.56 1.12 4.91
C PHE A 46 3.42 2.31 5.33
N ALA A 47 2.84 3.50 5.43
CA ALA A 47 3.54 4.70 5.88
C ALA A 47 4.05 4.59 7.31
N LEU A 48 3.31 3.94 8.21
CA LEU A 48 3.76 3.67 9.58
C LEU A 48 4.97 2.73 9.59
N LEU A 49 4.97 1.69 8.75
CA LEU A 49 6.13 0.79 8.59
C LEU A 49 7.35 1.54 8.05
N VAL A 50 7.17 2.39 7.04
CA VAL A 50 8.25 3.24 6.50
C VAL A 50 8.80 4.16 7.59
N THR A 51 7.92 4.78 8.36
CA THR A 51 8.30 5.65 9.49
C THR A 51 9.13 4.87 10.52
N ALA A 52 8.66 3.69 10.94
CA ALA A 52 9.38 2.84 11.87
C ALA A 52 10.77 2.44 11.33
N SER A 53 10.88 2.15 10.04
CA SER A 53 12.15 1.85 9.36
C SER A 53 13.14 3.01 9.41
N ILE A 54 12.66 4.25 9.16
CA ILE A 54 13.50 5.44 9.19
C ILE A 54 13.96 5.76 10.63
N PHE A 55 13.05 5.69 11.61
CA PHE A 55 13.39 5.95 13.01
C PHE A 55 14.32 4.90 13.62
N SER A 56 14.23 3.65 13.17
CA SER A 56 15.14 2.58 13.60
C SER A 56 16.38 2.43 12.73
N TYR A 57 16.67 3.44 11.87
CA TYR A 57 17.88 3.46 11.06
C TYR A 57 19.15 3.44 11.94
N SER A 58 20.07 2.55 11.61
CA SER A 58 21.38 2.42 12.27
C SER A 58 22.50 2.43 11.25
N SER A 59 23.54 3.24 11.52
CA SER A 59 24.75 3.26 10.68
C SER A 59 25.48 1.91 10.68
N ARG A 60 25.28 1.08 11.70
CA ARG A 60 25.83 -0.27 11.79
C ARG A 60 25.20 -1.20 10.76
N ASP A 61 23.88 -1.11 10.57
CA ASP A 61 23.16 -1.89 9.58
C ASP A 61 23.57 -1.52 8.14
N ASN A 62 24.04 -0.29 7.94
CA ASN A 62 24.59 0.17 6.66
C ASN A 62 25.85 -0.61 6.25
N ASN A 63 26.70 -0.96 7.20
CA ASN A 63 27.90 -1.75 6.92
C ASN A 63 27.55 -3.17 6.47
N LEU A 64 26.43 -3.72 6.90
CA LEU A 64 25.93 -5.02 6.45
C LEU A 64 25.62 -5.00 4.95
N LEU A 65 25.12 -3.89 4.42
CA LEU A 65 24.82 -3.73 2.98
C LEU A 65 26.07 -3.71 2.11
N ASN A 66 27.18 -3.26 2.66
CA ASN A 66 28.47 -3.23 1.96
C ASN A 66 29.21 -4.58 2.01
N THR A 67 28.91 -5.39 3.03
CA THR A 67 29.65 -6.63 3.29
C THR A 67 28.90 -7.88 2.84
N HIS A 68 27.57 -7.81 2.77
CA HIS A 68 26.71 -8.96 2.50
C HIS A 68 25.77 -8.74 1.30
N ASN A 69 25.42 -9.84 0.65
CA ASN A 69 24.45 -9.80 -0.45
C ASN A 69 23.03 -9.46 0.09
N ILE A 70 22.28 -8.67 -0.67
CA ILE A 70 20.90 -8.24 -0.35
C ILE A 70 20.01 -9.44 0.01
N ALA A 71 20.14 -10.57 -0.70
CA ALA A 71 19.39 -11.78 -0.42
C ALA A 71 19.66 -12.34 0.98
N ASN A 72 20.90 -12.28 1.46
CA ASN A 72 21.28 -12.75 2.80
C ASN A 72 20.76 -11.81 3.89
N ILE A 73 20.74 -10.50 3.63
CA ILE A 73 20.17 -9.50 4.55
C ILE A 73 18.67 -9.70 4.71
N LEU A 74 17.93 -9.88 3.60
CA LEU A 74 16.49 -10.15 3.62
C LEU A 74 16.16 -11.48 4.30
N ALA A 75 17.03 -12.50 4.13
CA ALA A 75 16.87 -13.81 4.76
C ALA A 75 17.29 -13.83 6.26
N GLY A 76 17.78 -12.71 6.81
CA GLY A 76 18.23 -12.64 8.20
C GLY A 76 19.51 -13.44 8.49
N LYS A 77 20.30 -13.77 7.47
CA LYS A 77 21.52 -14.59 7.59
C LYS A 77 22.79 -13.79 7.91
N THR A 78 22.67 -12.49 8.13
CA THR A 78 23.81 -11.55 8.26
C THR A 78 24.14 -11.15 9.70
N GLY A 79 23.61 -11.86 10.70
CA GLY A 79 23.82 -11.55 12.11
C GLY A 79 22.72 -10.64 12.68
N LYS A 80 23.05 -9.93 13.79
CA LYS A 80 22.09 -9.07 14.47
C LYS A 80 21.80 -7.81 13.65
N ILE A 81 20.56 -7.62 13.27
CA ILE A 81 20.02 -6.42 12.61
C ILE A 81 19.36 -5.56 13.69
N ASP A 82 19.71 -4.26 13.74
CA ASP A 82 19.15 -3.33 14.71
C ASP A 82 17.84 -2.69 14.25
N ASN A 83 17.56 -2.72 12.94
CA ASN A 83 16.33 -2.16 12.38
C ASN A 83 15.10 -2.99 12.76
N TRP A 84 14.03 -2.32 13.22
CA TRP A 84 12.78 -2.96 13.71
C TRP A 84 12.07 -3.79 12.64
N LEU A 85 12.23 -3.44 11.37
CA LEU A 85 11.66 -4.18 10.24
C LEU A 85 12.64 -5.23 9.68
N GLY A 86 13.74 -5.51 10.38
CA GLY A 86 14.76 -6.45 9.92
C GLY A 86 15.42 -6.03 8.61
N GLY A 87 15.83 -6.99 7.80
CA GLY A 87 16.54 -6.71 6.54
C GLY A 87 15.78 -5.82 5.56
N ALA A 88 14.46 -5.94 5.48
CA ALA A 88 13.63 -5.07 4.64
C ALA A 88 13.70 -3.60 5.13
N GLY A 89 13.68 -3.39 6.44
CA GLY A 89 13.83 -2.07 7.04
C GLY A 89 15.22 -1.47 6.78
N VAL A 90 16.27 -2.28 6.86
CA VAL A 90 17.64 -1.83 6.54
C VAL A 90 17.74 -1.33 5.11
N LEU A 91 17.19 -2.07 4.14
CA LEU A 91 17.20 -1.65 2.73
C LEU A 91 16.39 -0.38 2.51
N LEU A 92 15.22 -0.29 3.11
CA LEU A 92 14.32 0.84 2.95
C LEU A 92 14.88 2.11 3.59
N SER A 93 15.37 2.02 4.83
CA SER A 93 16.01 3.15 5.52
C SER A 93 17.29 3.59 4.83
N ASN A 94 18.15 2.67 4.36
CA ASN A 94 19.34 3.01 3.60
C ASN A 94 18.99 3.76 2.30
N LEU A 95 18.00 3.27 1.55
CA LEU A 95 17.56 3.93 0.33
C LEU A 95 17.08 5.36 0.60
N LEU A 96 16.22 5.52 1.60
CA LEU A 96 15.60 6.80 1.92
C LEU A 96 16.56 7.78 2.60
N VAL A 97 17.27 7.31 3.64
CA VAL A 97 18.13 8.17 4.47
C VAL A 97 19.49 8.38 3.85
N VAL A 98 20.14 7.33 3.32
CA VAL A 98 21.51 7.44 2.84
C VAL A 98 21.59 7.88 1.38
N LYS A 99 20.74 7.28 0.52
CA LYS A 99 20.88 7.47 -0.93
C LYS A 99 20.05 8.62 -1.49
N LEU A 100 18.89 8.95 -0.89
CA LEU A 100 17.97 9.91 -1.47
C LEU A 100 17.95 11.26 -0.74
N PHE A 101 17.43 11.33 0.48
CA PHE A 101 17.03 12.61 1.06
C PHE A 101 17.57 12.88 2.47
N GLY A 102 18.44 12.00 3.00
CA GLY A 102 18.93 12.15 4.35
C GLY A 102 17.82 12.14 5.40
N TYR A 103 17.96 12.96 6.42
CA TYR A 103 16.95 13.10 7.48
C TYR A 103 15.59 13.66 7.00
N PHE A 104 15.56 14.35 5.86
CA PHE A 104 14.32 14.83 5.26
C PHE A 104 13.41 13.71 4.72
N SER A 105 13.91 12.47 4.66
CA SER A 105 13.13 11.28 4.27
C SER A 105 11.85 11.07 5.08
N VAL A 106 11.75 11.62 6.30
CA VAL A 106 10.55 11.56 7.15
C VAL A 106 9.35 12.24 6.51
N ILE A 107 9.56 13.18 5.59
CA ILE A 107 8.48 13.85 4.87
C ILE A 107 7.70 12.86 3.98
N ILE A 108 8.38 11.85 3.42
CA ILE A 108 7.75 10.86 2.52
C ILE A 108 6.60 10.10 3.19
N PRO A 109 6.81 9.39 4.32
CA PRO A 109 5.72 8.69 4.97
C PRO A 109 4.61 9.64 5.44
N LEU A 110 4.94 10.87 5.82
CA LEU A 110 3.96 11.89 6.20
C LEU A 110 3.02 12.25 5.05
N LEU A 111 3.55 12.38 3.83
CA LEU A 111 2.75 12.60 2.62
C LEU A 111 1.90 11.37 2.26
N ILE A 112 2.40 10.16 2.48
CA ILE A 112 1.64 8.93 2.26
C ILE A 112 0.48 8.84 3.26
N ILE A 113 0.69 9.16 4.54
CA ILE A 113 -0.37 9.22 5.56
C ILE A 113 -1.44 10.25 5.14
N LEU A 114 -1.03 11.44 4.75
CA LEU A 114 -1.95 12.48 4.29
C LEU A 114 -2.81 11.99 3.12
N THR A 115 -2.18 11.34 2.14
CA THR A 115 -2.88 10.75 0.98
C THR A 115 -3.88 9.67 1.43
N GLY A 116 -3.48 8.80 2.34
CA GLY A 116 -4.34 7.76 2.91
C GLY A 116 -5.57 8.34 3.61
N ILE A 117 -5.39 9.38 4.44
CA ILE A 117 -6.49 10.07 5.13
C ILE A 117 -7.47 10.70 4.11
N PHE A 118 -6.98 11.34 3.05
CA PHE A 118 -7.84 11.94 2.03
C PHE A 118 -8.64 10.90 1.24
N LEU A 119 -8.04 9.72 0.97
CA LEU A 119 -8.73 8.58 0.35
C LEU A 119 -9.85 8.06 1.24
N ILE A 120 -9.60 7.91 2.54
CA ILE A 120 -10.61 7.45 3.52
C ILE A 120 -11.73 8.50 3.64
N ALA A 121 -11.37 9.79 3.74
CA ALA A 121 -12.31 10.89 3.88
C ALA A 121 -13.09 11.22 2.59
N LYS A 122 -12.88 10.47 1.48
CA LYS A 122 -13.49 10.71 0.17
C LYS A 122 -13.30 12.14 -0.37
N LYS A 123 -12.23 12.82 0.06
CA LYS A 123 -11.90 14.17 -0.38
C LYS A 123 -11.15 14.16 -1.72
N SER A 124 -11.16 15.31 -2.41
CA SER A 124 -10.43 15.48 -3.67
C SER A 124 -8.93 15.34 -3.45
N LEU A 125 -8.30 14.43 -4.22
CA LEU A 125 -6.86 14.20 -4.20
C LEU A 125 -6.04 15.33 -4.84
N THR A 126 -6.68 16.22 -5.60
CA THR A 126 -6.00 17.32 -6.30
C THR A 126 -5.21 18.20 -5.35
N LYS A 127 -5.78 18.53 -4.18
CA LYS A 127 -5.10 19.33 -3.15
C LYS A 127 -3.90 18.60 -2.56
N VAL A 128 -4.02 17.28 -2.36
CA VAL A 128 -2.93 16.44 -1.83
C VAL A 128 -1.79 16.37 -2.82
N ILE A 129 -2.09 16.20 -4.12
CA ILE A 129 -1.09 16.15 -5.19
C ILE A 129 -0.30 17.47 -5.24
N LEU A 130 -0.98 18.62 -5.16
CA LEU A 130 -0.33 19.91 -5.12
C LEU A 130 0.60 20.04 -3.90
N ILE A 131 0.09 19.77 -2.70
CA ILE A 131 0.89 19.83 -1.47
C ILE A 131 2.09 18.89 -1.55
N SER A 132 1.89 17.65 -2.00
CA SER A 132 2.96 16.68 -2.15
C SER A 132 4.03 17.13 -3.14
N SER A 133 3.62 17.71 -4.27
CA SER A 133 4.54 18.23 -5.29
C SER A 133 5.43 19.34 -4.73
N TYR A 134 4.85 20.32 -4.04
CA TYR A 134 5.62 21.38 -3.39
C TYR A 134 6.53 20.85 -2.28
N SER A 135 6.06 19.90 -1.47
CA SER A 135 6.87 19.31 -0.39
C SER A 135 8.07 18.53 -0.94
N ILE A 136 7.89 17.79 -2.02
CA ILE A 136 8.99 17.05 -2.68
C ILE A 136 10.01 18.02 -3.28
N LEU A 137 9.56 19.09 -3.94
CA LEU A 137 10.45 20.12 -4.47
C LEU A 137 11.27 20.79 -3.35
N MET A 138 10.63 21.19 -2.26
CA MET A 138 11.31 21.75 -1.09
C MET A 138 12.33 20.75 -0.50
N MET A 139 11.97 19.48 -0.41
CA MET A 139 12.83 18.42 0.10
C MET A 139 14.09 18.24 -0.76
N ILE A 140 13.95 18.29 -2.09
CA ILE A 140 15.09 18.19 -3.03
C ILE A 140 16.02 19.40 -2.84
N ILE A 141 15.47 20.61 -2.74
CA ILE A 141 16.25 21.84 -2.54
C ILE A 141 17.01 21.79 -1.22
N LEU A 142 16.35 21.41 -0.13
CA LEU A 142 16.98 21.31 1.20
C LEU A 142 18.02 20.20 1.26
N SER A 143 17.78 19.06 0.63
CA SER A 143 18.74 17.94 0.55
C SER A 143 19.96 18.28 -0.28
N SER A 144 19.82 19.13 -1.30
CA SER A 144 20.95 19.57 -2.13
C SER A 144 21.82 20.65 -1.45
N SER A 145 21.28 21.31 -0.42
CA SER A 145 21.97 22.36 0.33
C SER A 145 22.70 21.87 1.59
N ALA A 146 22.56 20.59 1.93
CA ALA A 146 23.16 19.96 3.10
C ALA A 146 24.39 19.13 2.74
#